data_901a54e9abcc6d7e4602068edc0baa04
#
_entry.id   901a54e9abcc6d7e4602068edc0baa04
#
_cell.length_a   1.000
_cell.length_b   1.000
_cell.length_c   1.000
_cell.angle_alpha   90.00
_cell.angle_beta   90.00
_cell.angle_gamma   90.00
#
_symmetry.space_group_name_H-M   'P 1'
#
loop_
_entity.id
_entity.type
_entity.pdbx_description
1 polymer ?
#
loop_
_entity_poly.entity_id
_entity_poly.type
_entity_poly.pdbx_seq_one_letter_code
_entity_poly.pdbx_strand_id
1 'polypeptide(L)'
;MGEQIKKKFLLYFRLMLLVWIVIANAILHVINFQYSWLIFISNIMLFTMEEGTVNDRFITVELGGLVGLVLTALTLLAVTALTSVLGSLFGFLIPLAIVLFILIVLHPYAPKVLNNVGFAYLTCACIDTTAFATHIPLFFGTFIVGSLIFNGVCILLMKPAQALAVKTVTKAENAAP
;
A
#
# COMPACT_ATOMS: atom_id res chain seq x y z
N MET A 1 8.26 5.38 26.77
CA MET A 1 7.91 3.94 26.85
C MET A 1 9.18 3.16 27.11
N GLY A 2 9.24 2.33 28.20
CA GLY A 2 10.42 1.56 28.54
C GLY A 2 10.82 0.61 27.40
N GLU A 3 12.12 0.33 27.28
CA GLU A 3 12.65 -0.49 26.18
C GLU A 3 12.01 -1.90 26.13
N GLN A 4 11.74 -2.49 27.28
CA GLN A 4 11.09 -3.80 27.39
C GLN A 4 9.63 -3.75 26.87
N ILE A 5 8.87 -2.69 27.20
CA ILE A 5 7.51 -2.51 26.69
C ILE A 5 7.54 -2.36 25.17
N LYS A 6 8.50 -1.60 24.62
CA LYS A 6 8.66 -1.44 23.16
C LYS A 6 8.94 -2.78 22.48
N LYS A 7 9.86 -3.60 23.01
CA LYS A 7 10.16 -4.93 22.46
C LYS A 7 8.93 -5.86 22.49
N LYS A 8 8.20 -5.89 23.62
CA LYS A 8 6.97 -6.70 23.73
C LYS A 8 5.85 -6.20 22.83
N PHE A 9 5.67 -4.88 22.71
CA PHE A 9 4.72 -4.28 21.78
C PHE A 9 4.99 -4.71 20.34
N LEU A 10 6.23 -4.59 19.87
CA LEU A 10 6.59 -4.99 18.51
C LEU A 10 6.33 -6.49 18.26
N LEU A 11 6.63 -7.34 19.23
CA LEU A 11 6.35 -8.77 19.12
C LEU A 11 4.85 -9.05 19.01
N TYR A 12 4.05 -8.53 19.93
CA TYR A 12 2.60 -8.77 19.93
C TYR A 12 1.92 -8.17 18.70
N PHE A 13 2.33 -6.97 18.31
CA PHE A 13 1.80 -6.33 17.11
C PHE A 13 2.09 -7.18 15.86
N ARG A 14 3.34 -7.66 15.68
CA ARG A 14 3.71 -8.52 14.55
C ARG A 14 2.94 -9.84 14.52
N LEU A 15 2.71 -10.45 15.68
CA LEU A 15 1.92 -11.68 15.77
C LEU A 15 0.44 -11.42 15.41
N MET A 16 -0.17 -10.35 15.93
CA MET A 16 -1.53 -9.96 15.58
C MET A 16 -1.67 -9.60 14.10
N LEU A 17 -0.69 -8.88 13.56
CA LEU A 17 -0.62 -8.54 12.14
C LEU A 17 -0.52 -9.80 11.26
N LEU A 18 0.34 -10.75 11.63
CA LEU A 18 0.45 -12.03 10.93
C LEU A 18 -0.88 -12.77 10.89
N VAL A 19 -1.55 -12.90 12.03
CA VAL A 19 -2.87 -13.56 12.11
C VAL A 19 -3.89 -12.85 11.23
N TRP A 20 -3.93 -11.53 11.26
CA TRP A 20 -4.83 -10.74 10.42
C TRP A 20 -4.56 -10.94 8.93
N ILE A 21 -3.27 -10.89 8.51
CA ILE A 21 -2.89 -11.12 7.11
C ILE A 21 -3.32 -12.51 6.64
N VAL A 22 -3.11 -13.55 7.47
CA VAL A 22 -3.51 -14.92 7.12
C VAL A 22 -5.03 -15.04 6.99
N ILE A 23 -5.80 -14.45 7.92
CA ILE A 23 -7.26 -14.45 7.86
C ILE A 23 -7.76 -13.72 6.61
N ALA A 24 -7.22 -12.52 6.33
CA ALA A 24 -7.61 -11.76 5.16
C ALA A 24 -7.30 -12.51 3.85
N ASN A 25 -6.11 -13.14 3.74
CA ASN A 25 -5.79 -13.97 2.59
C ASN A 25 -6.72 -15.17 2.45
N ALA A 26 -7.07 -15.84 3.55
CA ALA A 26 -8.01 -16.95 3.53
C ALA A 26 -9.40 -16.51 3.01
N ILE A 27 -9.90 -15.36 3.46
CA ILE A 27 -11.17 -14.81 2.99
C ILE A 27 -11.08 -14.50 1.49
N LEU A 28 -10.04 -13.79 1.04
CA LEU A 28 -9.85 -13.42 -0.37
C LEU A 28 -9.69 -14.67 -1.26
N HIS A 29 -9.04 -15.71 -0.75
CA HIS A 29 -8.91 -16.99 -1.44
C HIS A 29 -10.26 -17.72 -1.59
N VAL A 30 -11.07 -17.78 -0.53
CA VAL A 30 -12.39 -18.43 -0.55
C VAL A 30 -13.33 -17.75 -1.55
N ILE A 31 -13.29 -16.42 -1.66
CA ILE A 31 -14.10 -15.68 -2.65
C ILE A 31 -13.44 -15.61 -4.04
N ASN A 32 -12.32 -16.31 -4.23
CA ASN A 32 -11.56 -16.35 -5.48
C ASN A 32 -11.17 -14.97 -6.03
N PHE A 33 -10.75 -14.07 -5.13
CA PHE A 33 -10.40 -12.70 -5.47
C PHE A 33 -8.96 -12.58 -6.00
N GLN A 34 -8.80 -12.21 -7.25
CA GLN A 34 -7.51 -12.21 -7.96
C GLN A 34 -6.64 -10.98 -7.71
N TYR A 35 -7.23 -9.83 -7.32
CA TYR A 35 -6.52 -8.55 -7.21
C TYR A 35 -6.14 -8.19 -5.77
N SER A 36 -5.89 -9.19 -4.93
CA SER A 36 -5.49 -9.01 -3.51
C SER A 36 -4.20 -8.20 -3.34
N TRP A 37 -3.32 -8.23 -4.32
CA TRP A 37 -2.08 -7.46 -4.32
C TRP A 37 -2.32 -5.94 -4.16
N LEU A 38 -3.44 -5.40 -4.69
CA LEU A 38 -3.83 -4.00 -4.50
C LEU A 38 -3.92 -3.62 -3.02
N ILE A 39 -4.40 -4.53 -2.19
CA ILE A 39 -4.57 -4.34 -0.76
C ILE A 39 -3.24 -4.54 -0.02
N PHE A 40 -2.49 -5.59 -0.37
CA PHE A 40 -1.28 -5.94 0.37
C PHE A 40 -0.10 -5.00 0.09
N ILE A 41 0.03 -4.45 -1.11
CA ILE A 41 1.06 -3.44 -1.41
C ILE A 41 0.89 -2.22 -0.50
N SER A 42 -0.34 -1.70 -0.34
CA SER A 42 -0.58 -0.55 0.53
C SER A 42 -0.15 -0.85 1.97
N ASN A 43 -0.43 -2.06 2.46
CA ASN A 43 -0.04 -2.48 3.81
C ASN A 43 1.48 -2.57 3.98
N ILE A 44 2.18 -3.18 3.03
CA ILE A 44 3.64 -3.25 3.05
C ILE A 44 4.21 -1.84 3.10
N MET A 45 3.76 -0.94 2.22
CA MET A 45 4.24 0.44 2.17
C MET A 45 3.98 1.19 3.48
N LEU A 46 2.79 1.02 4.08
CA LEU A 46 2.44 1.66 5.36
C LEU A 46 3.42 1.34 6.49
N PHE A 47 3.86 0.09 6.58
CA PHE A 47 4.72 -0.38 7.68
C PHE A 47 6.22 -0.36 7.35
N THR A 48 6.61 -0.16 6.09
CA THR A 48 8.01 0.01 5.69
C THR A 48 8.46 1.46 5.66
N MET A 49 7.52 2.42 5.61
CA MET A 49 7.86 3.84 5.73
C MET A 49 8.36 4.14 7.14
N GLU A 50 9.50 4.81 7.25
CA GLU A 50 10.13 5.14 8.53
C GLU A 50 9.72 6.53 9.04
N GLU A 51 9.47 7.47 8.13
CA GLU A 51 9.16 8.86 8.46
C GLU A 51 7.68 9.10 8.75
N GLY A 52 7.41 10.07 9.62
CA GLY A 52 6.08 10.53 9.95
C GLY A 52 5.32 9.66 10.95
N THR A 53 4.15 10.17 11.37
CA THR A 53 3.21 9.40 12.20
C THR A 53 2.53 8.30 11.38
N VAL A 54 1.92 7.32 12.05
CA VAL A 54 1.14 6.27 11.37
C VAL A 54 0.03 6.88 10.49
N ASN A 55 -0.62 7.95 10.96
CA ASN A 55 -1.65 8.62 10.19
C ASN A 55 -1.08 9.34 8.94
N ASP A 56 0.07 10.00 9.07
CA ASP A 56 0.73 10.65 7.92
C ASP A 56 1.13 9.61 6.88
N ARG A 57 1.69 8.49 7.31
CA ARG A 57 2.05 7.37 6.43
C ARG A 57 0.82 6.78 5.75
N PHE A 58 -0.26 6.59 6.49
CA PHE A 58 -1.51 6.08 5.95
C PHE A 58 -2.05 6.99 4.84
N ILE A 59 -2.14 8.31 5.09
CA ILE A 59 -2.56 9.29 4.08
C ILE A 59 -1.63 9.26 2.86
N THR A 60 -0.31 9.21 3.08
CA THR A 60 0.69 9.17 2.01
C THR A 60 0.55 7.91 1.14
N VAL A 61 0.26 6.77 1.76
CA VAL A 61 0.05 5.49 1.05
C VAL A 61 -1.24 5.54 0.23
N GLU A 62 -2.35 6.00 0.82
CA GLU A 62 -3.63 6.06 0.13
C GLU A 62 -3.60 7.06 -1.05
N LEU A 63 -3.05 8.26 -0.84
CA LEU A 63 -2.93 9.25 -1.91
C LEU A 63 -1.94 8.80 -3.00
N GLY A 64 -0.77 8.30 -2.61
CA GLY A 64 0.24 7.83 -3.55
C GLY A 64 -0.25 6.66 -4.39
N GLY A 65 -0.91 5.68 -3.78
CA GLY A 65 -1.46 4.53 -4.50
C GLY A 65 -2.59 4.92 -5.47
N LEU A 66 -3.50 5.80 -5.03
CA LEU A 66 -4.56 6.33 -5.89
C LEU A 66 -3.99 7.06 -7.11
N VAL A 67 -3.00 7.93 -6.90
CA VAL A 67 -2.33 8.65 -7.99
C VAL A 67 -1.57 7.68 -8.91
N GLY A 68 -0.92 6.66 -8.36
CA GLY A 68 -0.28 5.61 -9.18
C GLY A 68 -1.25 4.92 -10.12
N LEU A 69 -2.43 4.53 -9.64
CA LEU A 69 -3.48 3.93 -10.46
C LEU A 69 -4.04 4.91 -11.51
N VAL A 70 -4.25 6.18 -11.14
CA VAL A 70 -4.68 7.23 -12.10
C VAL A 70 -3.63 7.41 -13.20
N LEU A 71 -2.37 7.54 -12.83
CA LEU A 71 -1.27 7.68 -13.78
C LEU A 71 -1.15 6.46 -14.70
N THR A 72 -1.38 5.25 -14.17
CA THR A 72 -1.44 4.03 -15.00
C THR A 72 -2.54 4.12 -16.04
N ALA A 73 -3.76 4.48 -15.64
CA ALA A 73 -4.89 4.61 -16.55
C ALA A 73 -4.62 5.65 -17.65
N LEU A 74 -4.10 6.82 -17.27
CA LEU A 74 -3.74 7.89 -18.22
C LEU A 74 -2.60 7.45 -19.17
N THR A 75 -1.61 6.73 -18.64
CA THR A 75 -0.50 6.20 -19.45
C THR A 75 -1.01 5.22 -20.49
N LEU A 76 -1.88 4.28 -20.14
CA LEU A 76 -2.45 3.32 -21.07
C LEU A 76 -3.30 3.99 -22.16
N LEU A 77 -4.10 4.99 -21.81
CA LEU A 77 -4.85 5.79 -22.78
C LEU A 77 -3.90 6.52 -23.74
N ALA A 78 -2.84 7.14 -23.21
CA ALA A 78 -1.86 7.83 -24.05
C ALA A 78 -1.10 6.86 -24.97
N VAL A 79 -0.69 5.69 -24.46
CA VAL A 79 -0.04 4.63 -25.27
C VAL A 79 -0.97 4.21 -26.41
N THR A 80 -2.24 3.93 -26.14
CA THR A 80 -3.21 3.52 -27.15
C THR A 80 -3.38 4.59 -28.24
N ALA A 81 -3.52 5.86 -27.83
CA ALA A 81 -3.69 6.97 -28.76
C ALA A 81 -2.43 7.25 -29.61
N LEU A 82 -1.25 7.23 -28.98
CA LEU A 82 -0.01 7.62 -29.66
C LEU A 82 0.58 6.48 -30.50
N THR A 83 0.32 5.23 -30.17
CA THR A 83 0.80 4.09 -30.96
C THR A 83 0.26 4.11 -32.39
N SER A 84 -0.97 4.57 -32.61
CA SER A 84 -1.57 4.69 -33.93
C SER A 84 -0.91 5.77 -34.80
N VAL A 85 -0.30 6.79 -34.18
CA VAL A 85 0.29 7.95 -34.88
C VAL A 85 1.82 7.85 -34.98
N LEU A 86 2.47 7.43 -33.88
CA LEU A 86 3.94 7.44 -33.74
C LEU A 86 4.58 6.04 -33.86
N GLY A 87 3.77 5.01 -34.12
CA GLY A 87 4.20 3.62 -34.08
C GLY A 87 4.39 3.07 -32.67
N SER A 88 4.61 1.75 -32.57
CA SER A 88 4.64 1.03 -31.29
C SER A 88 5.73 1.52 -30.33
N LEU A 89 6.92 1.81 -30.83
CA LEU A 89 8.06 2.20 -30.02
C LEU A 89 7.84 3.57 -29.35
N PHE A 90 7.62 4.61 -30.14
CA PHE A 90 7.48 5.97 -29.61
C PHE A 90 6.13 6.18 -28.95
N GLY A 91 5.06 5.51 -29.41
CA GLY A 91 3.76 5.48 -28.78
C GLY A 91 3.80 4.91 -27.35
N PHE A 92 4.74 4.01 -27.05
CA PHE A 92 4.98 3.49 -25.71
C PHE A 92 5.98 4.34 -24.90
N LEU A 93 7.14 4.67 -25.48
CA LEU A 93 8.23 5.32 -24.74
C LEU A 93 7.88 6.74 -24.28
N ILE A 94 7.14 7.51 -25.07
CA ILE A 94 6.80 8.90 -24.70
C ILE A 94 5.88 8.95 -23.47
N PRO A 95 4.73 8.24 -23.43
CA PRO A 95 3.91 8.20 -22.21
C PRO A 95 4.65 7.65 -20.99
N LEU A 96 5.48 6.62 -21.20
CA LEU A 96 6.30 6.07 -20.13
C LEU A 96 7.28 7.11 -19.57
N ALA A 97 7.99 7.82 -20.44
CA ALA A 97 8.92 8.87 -20.00
C ALA A 97 8.21 9.99 -19.24
N ILE A 98 7.01 10.40 -19.67
CA ILE A 98 6.23 11.44 -19.00
C ILE A 98 5.80 10.97 -17.60
N VAL A 99 5.26 9.75 -17.45
CA VAL A 99 4.83 9.26 -16.15
C VAL A 99 5.99 9.06 -15.18
N LEU A 100 7.13 8.57 -15.68
CA LEU A 100 8.35 8.45 -14.87
C LEU A 100 8.90 9.83 -14.48
N PHE A 101 8.87 10.81 -15.37
CA PHE A 101 9.21 12.19 -15.03
C PHE A 101 8.33 12.74 -13.91
N ILE A 102 7.01 12.53 -13.97
CA ILE A 102 6.08 12.94 -12.92
C ILE A 102 6.43 12.29 -11.59
N LEU A 103 6.61 10.96 -11.56
CA LEU A 103 6.84 10.24 -10.32
C LEU A 103 8.25 10.41 -9.73
N ILE A 104 9.27 10.63 -10.57
CA ILE A 104 10.66 10.71 -10.11
C ILE A 104 11.09 12.15 -9.92
N VAL A 105 10.89 13.00 -10.94
CA VAL A 105 11.44 14.36 -10.95
C VAL A 105 10.54 15.32 -10.15
N LEU A 106 9.21 15.14 -10.20
CA LEU A 106 8.29 16.00 -9.45
C LEU A 106 8.03 15.50 -8.02
N HIS A 107 8.52 14.33 -7.64
CA HIS A 107 8.40 13.79 -6.28
C HIS A 107 8.72 14.80 -5.17
N PRO A 108 9.84 15.55 -5.18
CA PRO A 108 10.19 16.47 -4.09
C PRO A 108 9.17 17.59 -3.87
N TYR A 109 8.38 17.94 -4.89
CA TYR A 109 7.39 19.02 -4.80
C TYR A 109 6.05 18.58 -4.19
N ALA A 110 5.74 17.27 -4.25
CA ALA A 110 4.49 16.72 -3.72
C ALA A 110 4.69 15.30 -3.14
N PRO A 111 5.56 15.11 -2.13
CA PRO A 111 5.99 13.77 -1.68
C PRO A 111 4.86 12.91 -1.09
N LYS A 112 3.78 13.51 -0.62
CA LYS A 112 2.60 12.77 -0.12
C LYS A 112 1.76 12.16 -1.24
N VAL A 113 1.92 12.65 -2.47
CA VAL A 113 1.07 12.29 -3.62
C VAL A 113 1.90 11.59 -4.70
N LEU A 114 3.06 12.18 -5.02
CA LEU A 114 4.02 11.62 -5.98
C LEU A 114 5.12 10.92 -5.18
N ASN A 115 5.03 9.60 -5.02
CA ASN A 115 5.93 8.86 -4.15
C ASN A 115 6.14 7.41 -4.64
N ASN A 116 6.98 6.67 -3.92
CA ASN A 116 7.30 5.28 -4.23
C ASN A 116 6.07 4.35 -4.20
N VAL A 117 5.01 4.71 -3.46
CA VAL A 117 3.75 3.94 -3.46
C VAL A 117 3.08 4.06 -4.82
N GLY A 118 2.98 5.28 -5.37
CA GLY A 118 2.45 5.50 -6.71
C GLY A 118 3.24 4.76 -7.78
N PHE A 119 4.57 4.74 -7.65
CA PHE A 119 5.43 3.97 -8.55
C PHE A 119 5.19 2.46 -8.45
N ALA A 120 5.01 1.92 -7.24
CA ALA A 120 4.70 0.51 -7.04
C ALA A 120 3.36 0.11 -7.68
N TYR A 121 2.33 0.93 -7.51
CA TYR A 121 1.01 0.68 -8.13
C TYR A 121 1.05 0.79 -9.66
N LEU A 122 1.75 1.80 -10.20
CA LEU A 122 1.99 1.89 -11.65
C LEU A 122 2.65 0.61 -12.17
N THR A 123 3.73 0.17 -11.53
CA THR A 123 4.50 -1.00 -11.98
C THR A 123 3.67 -2.27 -11.92
N CYS A 124 2.97 -2.53 -10.80
CA CYS A 124 2.17 -3.74 -10.63
C CYS A 124 0.95 -3.77 -11.55
N ALA A 125 0.29 -2.63 -11.79
CA ALA A 125 -0.83 -2.55 -12.71
C ALA A 125 -0.38 -2.74 -14.19
N CYS A 126 0.87 -2.40 -14.51
CA CYS A 126 1.45 -2.65 -15.83
C CYS A 126 1.84 -4.12 -16.09
N ILE A 127 1.83 -5.01 -15.09
CA ILE A 127 2.08 -6.45 -15.30
C ILE A 127 0.99 -7.08 -16.16
N ASP A 128 -0.26 -6.68 -15.93
CA ASP A 128 -1.41 -7.09 -16.75
C ASP A 128 -2.24 -5.87 -17.16
N THR A 129 -1.76 -5.19 -18.19
CA THR A 129 -2.41 -4.00 -18.74
C THR A 129 -3.79 -4.28 -19.30
N THR A 130 -4.03 -5.50 -19.79
CA THR A 130 -5.33 -5.90 -20.34
C THR A 130 -6.35 -6.03 -19.22
N ALA A 131 -6.03 -6.74 -18.13
CA ALA A 131 -6.89 -6.85 -16.97
C ALA A 131 -7.16 -5.47 -16.34
N PHE A 132 -6.13 -4.63 -16.22
CA PHE A 132 -6.29 -3.27 -15.68
C PHE A 132 -7.24 -2.44 -16.55
N ALA A 133 -7.01 -2.37 -17.87
CA ALA A 133 -7.83 -1.59 -18.80
C ALA A 133 -9.30 -2.06 -18.83
N THR A 134 -9.53 -3.37 -18.71
CA THR A 134 -10.87 -3.95 -18.74
C THR A 134 -11.65 -3.73 -17.42
N HIS A 135 -10.94 -3.67 -16.28
CA HIS A 135 -11.55 -3.66 -14.95
C HIS A 135 -11.15 -2.44 -14.10
N ILE A 136 -10.91 -1.28 -14.73
CA ILE A 136 -10.52 -0.04 -14.03
C ILE A 136 -11.37 0.24 -12.77
N PRO A 137 -12.72 0.23 -12.82
CA PRO A 137 -13.52 0.50 -11.63
C PRO A 137 -13.29 -0.52 -10.50
N LEU A 138 -13.03 -1.78 -10.85
CA LEU A 138 -12.74 -2.83 -9.87
C LEU A 138 -11.38 -2.59 -9.20
N PHE A 139 -10.36 -2.20 -9.95
CA PHE A 139 -9.03 -1.88 -9.40
C PHE A 139 -9.11 -0.71 -8.42
N PHE A 140 -9.77 0.39 -8.81
CA PHE A 140 -9.94 1.55 -7.94
C PHE A 140 -10.80 1.24 -6.72
N GLY A 141 -11.93 0.55 -6.89
CA GLY A 141 -12.79 0.14 -5.80
C GLY A 141 -12.08 -0.79 -4.81
N THR A 142 -11.34 -1.77 -5.32
CA THR A 142 -10.53 -2.69 -4.49
C THR A 142 -9.45 -1.94 -3.74
N PHE A 143 -8.74 -1.04 -4.40
CA PHE A 143 -7.72 -0.23 -3.73
C PHE A 143 -8.36 0.62 -2.63
N ILE A 144 -9.32 1.47 -2.95
CA ILE A 144 -9.90 2.43 -1.99
C ILE A 144 -10.55 1.68 -0.82
N VAL A 145 -11.45 0.75 -1.08
CA VAL A 145 -12.20 0.06 -0.02
C VAL A 145 -11.32 -0.96 0.70
N GLY A 146 -10.56 -1.74 -0.06
CA GLY A 146 -9.73 -2.82 0.48
C GLY A 146 -8.58 -2.30 1.31
N SER A 147 -7.83 -1.28 0.84
CA SER A 147 -6.72 -0.72 1.60
C SER A 147 -7.20 0.02 2.85
N LEU A 148 -8.28 0.80 2.77
CA LEU A 148 -8.87 1.47 3.92
C LEU A 148 -9.28 0.47 5.02
N ILE A 149 -9.98 -0.59 4.68
CA ILE A 149 -10.40 -1.61 5.64
C ILE A 149 -9.18 -2.35 6.18
N PHE A 150 -8.31 -2.83 5.31
CA PHE A 150 -7.18 -3.67 5.71
C PHE A 150 -6.18 -2.91 6.57
N ASN A 151 -5.73 -1.74 6.12
CA ASN A 151 -4.82 -0.88 6.87
C ASN A 151 -5.45 -0.31 8.12
N GLY A 152 -6.74 0.02 8.07
CA GLY A 152 -7.51 0.46 9.24
C GLY A 152 -7.50 -0.57 10.36
N VAL A 153 -7.76 -1.84 10.04
CA VAL A 153 -7.65 -2.94 11.03
C VAL A 153 -6.22 -3.07 11.55
N CYS A 154 -5.21 -3.01 10.69
CA CYS A 154 -3.82 -3.06 11.11
C CYS A 154 -3.47 -1.95 12.12
N ILE A 155 -3.94 -0.73 11.89
CA ILE A 155 -3.74 0.41 12.81
C ILE A 155 -4.49 0.16 14.13
N LEU A 156 -5.71 -0.35 14.08
CA LEU A 156 -6.49 -0.67 15.28
C LEU A 156 -5.82 -1.74 16.14
N LEU A 157 -5.13 -2.71 15.56
CA LEU A 157 -4.39 -3.76 16.27
C LEU A 157 -3.22 -3.21 17.10
N MET A 158 -2.74 -1.99 16.84
CA MET A 158 -1.69 -1.37 17.64
C MET A 158 -2.13 -1.14 19.11
N LYS A 159 -3.41 -0.79 19.35
CA LYS A 159 -3.93 -0.54 20.68
C LYS A 159 -3.92 -1.79 21.58
N PRO A 160 -4.53 -2.93 21.20
CA PRO A 160 -4.49 -4.14 22.02
C PRO A 160 -3.07 -4.70 22.16
N ALA A 161 -2.21 -4.58 21.13
CA ALA A 161 -0.82 -4.99 21.23
C ALA A 161 -0.05 -4.19 22.28
N GLN A 162 -0.28 -2.88 22.35
CA GLN A 162 0.31 -2.01 23.37
C GLN A 162 -0.20 -2.33 24.77
N ALA A 163 -1.51 -2.50 24.93
CA ALA A 163 -2.11 -2.85 26.22
C ALA A 163 -1.56 -4.19 26.74
N LEU A 164 -1.42 -5.19 25.88
CA LEU A 164 -0.86 -6.49 26.22
C LEU A 164 0.62 -6.39 26.62
N ALA A 165 1.40 -5.58 25.91
CA ALA A 165 2.81 -5.35 26.21
C ALA A 165 3.00 -4.72 27.61
N VAL A 166 2.24 -3.68 27.91
CA VAL A 166 2.26 -3.03 29.24
C VAL A 166 1.88 -4.04 30.33
N LYS A 167 0.76 -4.73 30.18
CA LYS A 167 0.29 -5.72 31.16
C LYS A 167 1.33 -6.81 31.44
N THR A 168 2.02 -7.28 30.38
CA THR A 168 3.01 -8.36 30.52
C THR A 168 4.27 -7.90 31.26
N VAL A 169 4.76 -6.68 30.97
CA VAL A 169 5.95 -6.13 31.62
C VAL A 169 5.66 -5.81 33.09
N THR A 170 4.54 -5.12 33.38
CA THR A 170 4.16 -4.81 34.77
C THR A 170 3.97 -6.07 35.59
N LYS A 171 3.38 -7.13 35.02
CA LYS A 171 3.23 -8.42 35.75
C LYS A 171 4.59 -9.05 36.05
N ALA A 172 5.55 -8.95 35.15
CA ALA A 172 6.89 -9.48 35.34
C ALA A 172 7.68 -8.68 36.41
N GLU A 173 7.54 -7.35 36.42
CA GLU A 173 8.15 -6.47 37.44
C GLU A 173 7.59 -6.74 38.84
N ASN A 174 6.27 -6.93 38.94
CA ASN A 174 5.62 -7.24 40.25
C ASN A 174 5.87 -8.67 40.76
N ALA A 175 6.37 -9.57 39.90
CA ALA A 175 6.70 -10.95 40.29
C ALA A 175 8.20 -11.14 40.58
N ALA A 176 9.01 -10.13 40.37
CA ALA A 176 10.42 -10.13 40.72
C ALA A 176 10.53 -9.90 42.26
N PRO A 177 11.29 -10.75 42.99
CA PRO A 177 11.44 -10.65 44.44
C PRO A 177 12.25 -9.42 44.86
#